data_047afd7943bdd9911e5882843735fbad
#
_entry.id   047afd7943bdd9911e5882843735fbad
#
_cell.length_a   1.000
_cell.length_b   1.000
_cell.length_c   1.000
_cell.angle_alpha   90.00
_cell.angle_beta   90.00
_cell.angle_gamma   90.00
#
_symmetry.space_group_name_H-M   'P 1'
#
loop_
_entity.id
_entity.type
_entity.pdbx_description
1 polymer ?
#
loop_
_entity_poly.entity_id
_entity_poly.type
_entity_poly.pdbx_seq_one_letter_code
_entity_poly.pdbx_strand_id
1 'polypeptide(L)'
;MKSFSSILRLAPIVFGLLLVSSASMADEIRVAVASNFVGAMKVLASEFEDNTEYRVILIPGSTGKHYAQIVNGAPFDLLFSADAKRPELLDTKGLIEPNSRFTYAIGKLVLWSALEGAIDSDGEVIAGGDFRYLAIANPKLAPYGMAAEEVIKAKGAWGTIQSKLVRGENIAQTYQFVDSGNAELGFVAYSQILKASGAIKGSYWLVPENLYSPIEQQAVLLKNNEAARAFLVYVKSDEALEIIQSFGYGVRYVE
;
A
#
# COMPACT_ATOMS: atom_id res chain seq x y z
N MET A 1 -61.38 -50.63 54.87
CA MET A 1 -61.15 -50.41 53.43
C MET A 1 -60.86 -48.92 53.25
N LYS A 2 -59.61 -48.54 53.13
CA LYS A 2 -59.19 -47.15 52.93
C LYS A 2 -58.59 -47.04 51.50
N SER A 3 -59.27 -46.26 50.68
CA SER A 3 -58.82 -45.91 49.28
C SER A 3 -57.72 -44.91 49.32
N PHE A 4 -56.58 -45.20 48.69
CA PHE A 4 -55.48 -44.24 48.44
C PHE A 4 -55.60 -43.73 47.00
N SER A 5 -55.96 -42.47 46.89
CA SER A 5 -55.95 -41.77 45.59
C SER A 5 -54.56 -41.13 45.36
N SER A 6 -53.82 -41.65 44.38
CA SER A 6 -52.54 -41.08 43.93
C SER A 6 -52.78 -39.90 42.98
N ILE A 7 -52.43 -38.72 43.43
CA ILE A 7 -52.42 -37.51 42.56
C ILE A 7 -51.10 -37.43 41.86
N LEU A 8 -51.11 -37.67 40.54
CA LEU A 8 -49.97 -37.53 39.65
C LEU A 8 -49.81 -36.04 39.30
N ARG A 9 -48.77 -35.37 39.83
CA ARG A 9 -48.44 -34.01 39.50
C ARG A 9 -47.59 -33.99 38.22
N LEU A 10 -48.17 -33.52 37.10
CA LEU A 10 -47.42 -33.17 35.90
C LEU A 10 -46.63 -31.84 36.15
N ALA A 11 -45.30 -31.90 36.10
CA ALA A 11 -44.44 -30.72 36.05
C ALA A 11 -44.30 -30.22 34.59
N PRO A 12 -44.47 -28.93 34.29
CA PRO A 12 -44.26 -28.43 32.96
C PRO A 12 -42.75 -28.35 32.66
N ILE A 13 -42.30 -29.08 31.65
CA ILE A 13 -40.96 -28.97 31.09
C ILE A 13 -40.92 -27.64 30.28
N VAL A 14 -40.29 -26.61 30.84
CA VAL A 14 -39.99 -25.38 30.12
C VAL A 14 -38.78 -25.65 29.22
N PHE A 15 -39.03 -25.86 27.94
CA PHE A 15 -37.99 -26.00 26.91
C PHE A 15 -37.43 -24.59 26.58
N GLY A 16 -36.35 -24.21 27.27
CA GLY A 16 -35.64 -22.97 27.03
C GLY A 16 -34.96 -23.02 25.65
N LEU A 17 -35.49 -22.28 24.69
CA LEU A 17 -34.88 -22.05 23.37
C LEU A 17 -33.62 -21.19 23.59
N LEU A 18 -32.44 -21.82 23.68
CA LEU A 18 -31.14 -21.13 23.60
C LEU A 18 -30.97 -20.61 22.18
N LEU A 19 -31.24 -19.31 21.97
CA LEU A 19 -30.83 -18.57 20.79
C LEU A 19 -29.30 -18.49 20.84
N VAL A 20 -28.63 -19.41 20.17
CA VAL A 20 -27.22 -19.28 19.85
C VAL A 20 -27.09 -18.16 18.81
N SER A 21 -26.82 -16.92 19.25
CA SER A 21 -26.37 -15.87 18.38
C SER A 21 -25.01 -16.32 17.80
N SER A 22 -25.03 -16.81 16.57
CA SER A 22 -23.81 -16.95 15.78
C SER A 22 -23.27 -15.54 15.59
N ALA A 23 -22.25 -15.17 16.36
CA ALA A 23 -21.45 -13.99 16.03
C ALA A 23 -20.87 -14.25 14.64
N SER A 24 -21.41 -13.61 13.61
CA SER A 24 -20.80 -13.58 12.29
C SER A 24 -19.42 -12.95 12.49
N MET A 25 -18.38 -13.77 12.39
CA MET A 25 -17.02 -13.24 12.29
C MET A 25 -16.96 -12.51 10.96
N ALA A 26 -16.69 -11.21 10.99
CA ALA A 26 -16.47 -10.43 9.77
C ALA A 26 -15.41 -11.14 8.91
N ASP A 27 -15.70 -11.34 7.62
CA ASP A 27 -14.74 -11.93 6.70
C ASP A 27 -13.55 -10.99 6.55
N GLU A 28 -12.35 -11.49 6.89
CA GLU A 28 -11.10 -10.72 6.81
C GLU A 28 -10.48 -10.79 5.41
N ILE A 29 -10.12 -9.63 4.88
CA ILE A 29 -9.40 -9.48 3.61
C ILE A 29 -7.94 -9.15 3.90
N ARG A 30 -7.02 -10.02 3.54
CA ARG A 30 -5.57 -9.81 3.72
C ARG A 30 -4.97 -9.14 2.51
N VAL A 31 -4.63 -7.86 2.66
CA VAL A 31 -4.12 -7.01 1.59
C VAL A 31 -2.62 -6.81 1.73
N ALA A 32 -1.84 -7.42 0.83
CA ALA A 32 -0.44 -7.08 0.65
C ALA A 32 -0.35 -5.72 -0.07
N VAL A 33 0.16 -4.70 0.61
CA VAL A 33 0.17 -3.33 0.08
C VAL A 33 1.58 -2.75 0.02
N ALA A 34 1.94 -2.19 -1.14
CA ALA A 34 3.19 -1.46 -1.30
C ALA A 34 3.23 -0.26 -0.34
N SER A 35 4.35 -0.10 0.36
CA SER A 35 4.46 0.80 1.51
C SER A 35 4.24 2.28 1.19
N ASN A 36 4.40 2.71 -0.07
CA ASN A 36 4.03 4.07 -0.51
C ASN A 36 2.53 4.33 -0.43
N PHE A 37 1.71 3.30 -0.63
CA PHE A 37 0.25 3.41 -0.75
C PHE A 37 -0.51 3.21 0.57
N VAL A 38 0.20 2.90 1.65
CA VAL A 38 -0.40 2.59 2.97
C VAL A 38 -1.26 3.75 3.50
N GLY A 39 -0.86 5.00 3.26
CA GLY A 39 -1.63 6.18 3.68
C GLY A 39 -3.03 6.20 3.06
N ALA A 40 -3.11 6.16 1.73
CA ALA A 40 -4.36 6.10 0.99
C ALA A 40 -5.15 4.83 1.31
N MET A 41 -4.48 3.69 1.36
CA MET A 41 -5.11 2.40 1.63
C MET A 41 -5.79 2.34 3.00
N LYS A 42 -5.25 3.00 4.03
CA LYS A 42 -5.90 3.09 5.34
C LYS A 42 -7.22 3.83 5.28
N VAL A 43 -7.30 4.92 4.52
CA VAL A 43 -8.56 5.67 4.34
C VAL A 43 -9.55 4.82 3.56
N LEU A 44 -9.12 4.23 2.43
CA LEU A 44 -9.96 3.33 1.63
C LEU A 44 -10.48 2.14 2.44
N ALA A 45 -9.64 1.53 3.28
CA ALA A 45 -10.04 0.42 4.13
C ALA A 45 -11.07 0.86 5.17
N SER A 46 -10.87 2.02 5.83
CA SER A 46 -11.81 2.55 6.82
C SER A 46 -13.17 2.83 6.20
N GLU A 47 -13.23 3.54 5.07
CA GLU A 47 -14.48 3.83 4.36
C GLU A 47 -15.21 2.57 3.92
N PHE A 48 -14.48 1.56 3.45
CA PHE A 48 -15.07 0.28 3.07
C PHE A 48 -15.63 -0.49 4.27
N GLU A 49 -14.88 -0.54 5.38
CA GLU A 49 -15.31 -1.19 6.63
C GLU A 49 -16.54 -0.51 7.24
N ASP A 50 -16.63 0.83 7.16
CA ASP A 50 -17.77 1.59 7.68
C ASP A 50 -19.07 1.31 6.89
N ASN A 51 -18.95 0.87 5.63
CA ASN A 51 -20.08 0.61 4.73
C ASN A 51 -20.36 -0.88 4.49
N THR A 52 -19.60 -1.79 5.11
CA THR A 52 -19.74 -3.25 4.90
C THR A 52 -19.55 -4.03 6.20
N GLU A 53 -19.79 -5.34 6.17
CA GLU A 53 -19.48 -6.26 7.29
C GLU A 53 -18.06 -6.81 7.24
N TYR A 54 -17.26 -6.42 6.22
CA TYR A 54 -15.92 -6.95 5.98
C TYR A 54 -14.86 -6.19 6.76
N ARG A 55 -13.70 -6.83 6.96
CA ARG A 55 -12.55 -6.24 7.62
C ARG A 55 -11.30 -6.35 6.76
N VAL A 56 -10.52 -5.26 6.67
CA VAL A 56 -9.33 -5.18 5.83
C VAL A 56 -8.06 -5.21 6.68
N ILE A 57 -7.28 -6.28 6.54
CA ILE A 57 -6.00 -6.44 7.22
C ILE A 57 -4.89 -6.02 6.28
N LEU A 58 -4.27 -4.87 6.56
CA LEU A 58 -3.18 -4.33 5.75
C LEU A 58 -1.83 -4.93 6.15
N ILE A 59 -1.11 -5.47 5.18
CA ILE A 59 0.24 -6.00 5.33
C ILE A 59 1.19 -5.15 4.48
N PRO A 60 1.83 -4.11 5.08
CA PRO A 60 2.75 -3.24 4.36
C PRO A 60 4.08 -3.91 4.01
N GLY A 61 4.64 -3.58 2.84
CA GLY A 61 5.96 -4.08 2.47
C GLY A 61 6.46 -3.50 1.15
N SER A 62 7.62 -3.99 0.69
CA SER A 62 8.06 -3.69 -0.68
C SER A 62 7.38 -4.63 -1.67
N THR A 63 7.07 -4.12 -2.86
CA THR A 63 6.44 -4.89 -3.95
C THR A 63 7.18 -6.20 -4.24
N GLY A 64 8.53 -6.17 -4.30
CA GLY A 64 9.33 -7.35 -4.56
C GLY A 64 9.27 -8.40 -3.45
N LYS A 65 9.16 -7.97 -2.17
CA LYS A 65 8.99 -8.88 -1.04
C LYS A 65 7.61 -9.56 -1.08
N HIS A 66 6.55 -8.80 -1.34
CA HIS A 66 5.20 -9.35 -1.49
C HIS A 66 5.13 -10.34 -2.65
N TYR A 67 5.71 -9.99 -3.80
CA TYR A 67 5.81 -10.92 -4.94
C TYR A 67 6.47 -12.26 -4.53
N ALA A 68 7.62 -12.19 -3.86
CA ALA A 68 8.31 -13.39 -3.40
C ALA A 68 7.46 -14.21 -2.41
N GLN A 69 6.77 -13.54 -1.47
CA GLN A 69 5.87 -14.18 -0.52
C GLN A 69 4.70 -14.88 -1.21
N ILE A 70 4.06 -14.22 -2.20
CA ILE A 70 2.94 -14.80 -2.97
C ILE A 70 3.39 -16.04 -3.76
N VAL A 71 4.53 -15.97 -4.45
CA VAL A 71 5.08 -17.11 -5.18
C VAL A 71 5.39 -18.30 -4.24
N ASN A 72 5.69 -18.03 -2.97
CA ASN A 72 5.90 -19.04 -1.94
C ASN A 72 4.64 -19.40 -1.14
N GLY A 73 3.46 -19.01 -1.61
CA GLY A 73 2.18 -19.44 -1.04
C GLY A 73 1.70 -18.62 0.17
N ALA A 74 2.18 -17.39 0.38
CA ALA A 74 1.66 -16.54 1.44
C ALA A 74 0.16 -16.28 1.27
N PRO A 75 -0.63 -16.32 2.35
CA PRO A 75 -2.09 -16.32 2.29
C PRO A 75 -2.68 -14.90 2.18
N PHE A 76 -2.27 -14.16 1.15
CA PHE A 76 -2.88 -12.88 0.81
C PHE A 76 -4.10 -13.09 -0.10
N ASP A 77 -5.08 -12.20 0.00
CA ASP A 77 -6.27 -12.18 -0.86
C ASP A 77 -6.10 -11.18 -2.00
N LEU A 78 -5.42 -10.07 -1.73
CA LEU A 78 -5.15 -8.98 -2.68
C LEU A 78 -3.68 -8.56 -2.62
N LEU A 79 -3.15 -8.12 -3.77
CA LEU A 79 -1.89 -7.39 -3.87
C LEU A 79 -2.15 -6.02 -4.48
N PHE A 80 -1.68 -4.96 -3.80
CA PHE A 80 -1.54 -3.61 -4.33
C PHE A 80 -0.06 -3.31 -4.52
N SER A 81 0.41 -3.50 -5.74
CA SER A 81 1.80 -3.38 -6.16
C SER A 81 2.14 -1.94 -6.57
N ALA A 82 3.36 -1.48 -6.30
CA ALA A 82 3.85 -0.19 -6.80
C ALA A 82 4.42 -0.27 -8.23
N ASP A 83 4.26 -1.38 -8.93
CA ASP A 83 4.58 -1.52 -10.36
C ASP A 83 3.56 -2.43 -11.08
N ALA A 84 3.64 -2.45 -12.41
CA ALA A 84 2.88 -3.36 -13.27
C ALA A 84 3.60 -4.72 -13.46
N LYS A 85 4.94 -4.73 -13.38
CA LYS A 85 5.77 -5.89 -13.71
C LYS A 85 5.48 -7.11 -12.83
N ARG A 86 5.37 -6.93 -11.51
CA ARG A 86 5.14 -8.05 -10.58
C ARG A 86 3.73 -8.63 -10.68
N PRO A 87 2.65 -7.81 -10.76
CA PRO A 87 1.32 -8.30 -11.12
C PRO A 87 1.29 -9.09 -12.43
N GLU A 88 1.97 -8.62 -13.49
CA GLU A 88 2.07 -9.33 -14.76
C GLU A 88 2.79 -10.68 -14.64
N LEU A 89 3.88 -10.74 -13.86
CA LEU A 89 4.58 -12.00 -13.57
C LEU A 89 3.72 -12.98 -12.76
N LEU A 90 2.87 -12.51 -11.84
CA LEU A 90 1.93 -13.35 -11.11
C LEU A 90 0.84 -13.88 -12.05
N ASP A 91 0.33 -13.04 -12.95
CA ASP A 91 -0.64 -13.41 -13.98
C ASP A 91 -0.09 -14.51 -14.89
N THR A 92 1.11 -14.32 -15.44
CA THR A 92 1.82 -15.33 -16.27
C THR A 92 2.02 -16.66 -15.56
N LYS A 93 2.13 -16.64 -14.23
CA LYS A 93 2.27 -17.85 -13.40
C LYS A 93 0.92 -18.48 -13.02
N GLY A 94 -0.21 -17.87 -13.39
CA GLY A 94 -1.55 -18.32 -12.97
C GLY A 94 -1.79 -18.18 -11.46
N LEU A 95 -1.16 -17.20 -10.81
CA LEU A 95 -1.26 -16.95 -9.36
C LEU A 95 -2.22 -15.81 -9.02
N ILE A 96 -3.01 -15.33 -10.00
CA ILE A 96 -4.06 -14.35 -9.81
C ILE A 96 -5.37 -14.85 -10.41
N GLU A 97 -6.49 -14.29 -9.97
CA GLU A 97 -7.77 -14.51 -10.64
C GLU A 97 -7.77 -13.85 -12.03
N PRO A 98 -8.24 -14.54 -13.07
CA PRO A 98 -8.26 -14.02 -14.44
C PRO A 98 -8.96 -12.66 -14.54
N ASN A 99 -8.39 -11.74 -15.32
CA ASN A 99 -8.90 -10.40 -15.57
C ASN A 99 -9.06 -9.51 -14.31
N SER A 100 -8.40 -9.86 -13.20
CA SER A 100 -8.44 -9.06 -11.98
C SER A 100 -7.43 -7.90 -11.97
N ARG A 101 -6.42 -7.93 -12.85
CA ARG A 101 -5.34 -6.95 -12.91
C ARG A 101 -5.80 -5.61 -13.47
N PHE A 102 -5.54 -4.52 -12.75
CA PHE A 102 -5.81 -3.15 -13.23
C PHE A 102 -4.84 -2.15 -12.59
N THR A 103 -4.64 -1.00 -13.26
CA THR A 103 -3.86 0.13 -12.75
C THR A 103 -4.74 0.98 -11.85
N TYR A 104 -4.40 1.08 -10.57
CA TYR A 104 -5.16 1.85 -9.59
C TYR A 104 -4.57 3.24 -9.30
N ALA A 105 -3.28 3.46 -9.58
CA ALA A 105 -2.60 4.72 -9.33
C ALA A 105 -1.34 4.88 -10.20
N ILE A 106 -0.95 6.13 -10.45
CA ILE A 106 0.36 6.49 -11.01
C ILE A 106 1.13 7.22 -9.91
N GLY A 107 2.27 6.64 -9.51
CA GLY A 107 3.12 7.21 -8.47
C GLY A 107 3.98 8.37 -8.98
N LYS A 108 4.25 9.34 -8.11
CA LYS A 108 5.18 10.45 -8.37
C LYS A 108 6.36 10.37 -7.44
N LEU A 109 7.57 10.54 -8.00
CA LEU A 109 8.83 10.53 -7.26
C LEU A 109 9.22 11.96 -6.89
N VAL A 110 9.71 12.14 -5.67
CA VAL A 110 10.31 13.40 -5.22
C VAL A 110 11.66 13.14 -4.57
N LEU A 111 12.60 14.08 -4.78
CA LEU A 111 13.71 14.24 -3.86
C LEU A 111 13.23 15.12 -2.72
N TRP A 112 13.43 14.70 -1.48
CA TRP A 112 12.93 15.39 -0.29
C TRP A 112 13.99 15.49 0.81
N SER A 113 13.93 16.60 1.55
CA SER A 113 14.63 16.83 2.81
C SER A 113 13.66 17.34 3.86
N ALA A 114 13.83 16.92 5.12
CA ALA A 114 13.07 17.47 6.23
C ALA A 114 13.49 18.93 6.58
N LEU A 115 14.59 19.42 6.01
CA LEU A 115 15.13 20.76 6.21
C LEU A 115 14.64 21.71 5.12
N GLU A 116 14.28 22.93 5.51
CA GLU A 116 13.95 24.00 4.58
C GLU A 116 15.17 24.43 3.77
N GLY A 117 14.99 24.68 2.47
CA GLY A 117 16.05 25.18 1.59
C GLY A 117 17.19 24.21 1.29
N ALA A 118 17.10 22.95 1.73
CA ALA A 118 18.13 21.94 1.44
C ALA A 118 18.10 21.42 -0.01
N ILE A 119 16.96 21.58 -0.68
CA ILE A 119 16.76 21.12 -2.08
C ILE A 119 16.35 22.30 -2.95
N ASP A 120 17.05 22.46 -4.05
CA ASP A 120 16.78 23.44 -5.10
C ASP A 120 15.63 22.97 -6.03
N SER A 121 15.12 23.89 -6.86
CA SER A 121 14.00 23.66 -7.77
C SER A 121 14.25 22.59 -8.85
N ASP A 122 15.50 22.29 -9.14
CA ASP A 122 15.93 21.45 -10.27
C ASP A 122 16.65 20.17 -9.81
N GLY A 123 16.83 20.00 -8.49
CA GLY A 123 17.51 18.85 -7.90
C GLY A 123 19.01 18.80 -8.17
N GLU A 124 19.65 19.95 -8.44
CA GLU A 124 21.09 20.05 -8.74
C GLU A 124 21.95 19.70 -7.52
N VAL A 125 21.39 19.75 -6.30
CA VAL A 125 22.06 19.30 -5.08
C VAL A 125 22.60 17.88 -5.20
N ILE A 126 21.99 17.03 -6.04
CA ILE A 126 22.47 15.65 -6.28
C ILE A 126 23.81 15.65 -7.00
N ALA A 127 23.95 16.49 -8.03
CA ALA A 127 25.18 16.58 -8.83
C ALA A 127 26.32 17.20 -8.02
N GLY A 128 26.03 18.18 -7.16
CA GLY A 128 26.99 18.81 -6.27
C GLY A 128 27.53 17.86 -5.19
N GLY A 129 26.73 16.91 -4.76
CA GLY A 129 27.11 15.90 -3.77
C GLY A 129 27.45 16.46 -2.39
N ASP A 130 27.04 17.69 -2.06
CA ASP A 130 27.29 18.34 -0.78
C ASP A 130 26.28 17.89 0.29
N PHE A 131 26.26 16.60 0.53
CA PHE A 131 25.50 15.92 1.57
C PHE A 131 26.25 14.67 2.02
N ARG A 132 25.98 14.21 3.24
CA ARG A 132 26.60 13.02 3.80
C ARG A 132 25.91 11.74 3.32
N TYR A 133 24.57 11.70 3.37
CA TYR A 133 23.78 10.55 2.97
C TYR A 133 22.55 10.93 2.16
N LEU A 134 22.30 10.16 1.10
CA LEU A 134 21.09 10.16 0.29
C LEU A 134 20.37 8.82 0.44
N ALA A 135 19.14 8.85 0.94
CA ALA A 135 18.33 7.65 1.10
C ALA A 135 17.59 7.29 -0.20
N ILE A 136 17.63 6.02 -0.60
CA ILE A 136 16.80 5.45 -1.66
C ILE A 136 16.20 4.13 -1.18
N ALA A 137 15.03 3.74 -1.70
CA ALA A 137 14.56 2.38 -1.50
C ALA A 137 15.41 1.38 -2.29
N ASN A 138 15.50 0.14 -1.83
CA ASN A 138 16.27 -0.89 -2.53
C ASN A 138 15.73 -1.12 -3.96
N PRO A 139 16.49 -0.81 -5.03
CA PRO A 139 16.00 -0.90 -6.41
C PRO A 139 15.59 -2.31 -6.83
N LYS A 140 16.14 -3.34 -6.19
CA LYS A 140 15.78 -4.75 -6.47
C LYS A 140 14.38 -5.11 -5.94
N LEU A 141 13.91 -4.40 -4.92
CA LEU A 141 12.67 -4.73 -4.21
C LEU A 141 11.56 -3.69 -4.39
N ALA A 142 11.92 -2.43 -4.60
CA ALA A 142 11.00 -1.30 -4.59
C ALA A 142 11.04 -0.49 -5.90
N PRO A 143 9.89 -0.30 -6.58
CA PRO A 143 9.81 0.45 -7.83
C PRO A 143 10.28 1.91 -7.69
N TYR A 144 9.97 2.57 -6.58
CA TYR A 144 10.48 3.92 -6.29
C TYR A 144 12.01 3.95 -6.14
N GLY A 145 12.63 2.86 -5.69
CA GLY A 145 14.09 2.74 -5.64
C GLY A 145 14.70 2.60 -7.03
N MET A 146 14.04 1.88 -7.95
CA MET A 146 14.42 1.82 -9.36
C MET A 146 14.35 3.21 -10.01
N ALA A 147 13.23 3.90 -9.82
CA ALA A 147 13.04 5.26 -10.34
C ALA A 147 14.11 6.22 -9.80
N ALA A 148 14.44 6.16 -8.50
CA ALA A 148 15.51 6.95 -7.90
C ALA A 148 16.88 6.66 -8.54
N GLU A 149 17.20 5.40 -8.80
CA GLU A 149 18.44 4.99 -9.47
C GLU A 149 18.50 5.53 -10.91
N GLU A 150 17.37 5.50 -11.63
CA GLU A 150 17.26 6.07 -12.99
C GLU A 150 17.52 7.58 -12.97
N VAL A 151 16.91 8.32 -12.05
CA VAL A 151 17.11 9.77 -11.91
C VAL A 151 18.57 10.12 -11.60
N ILE A 152 19.18 9.42 -10.64
CA ILE A 152 20.58 9.64 -10.26
C ILE A 152 21.52 9.41 -11.47
N LYS A 153 21.23 8.37 -12.27
CA LYS A 153 21.97 8.10 -13.51
C LYS A 153 21.74 9.16 -14.58
N ALA A 154 20.49 9.58 -14.78
CA ALA A 154 20.13 10.62 -15.73
C ALA A 154 20.79 11.98 -15.41
N LYS A 155 20.96 12.29 -14.12
CA LYS A 155 21.72 13.46 -13.63
C LYS A 155 23.24 13.25 -13.68
N GLY A 156 23.76 12.10 -14.14
CA GLY A 156 25.20 11.81 -14.21
C GLY A 156 25.90 11.65 -12.86
N ALA A 157 25.13 11.62 -11.77
CA ALA A 157 25.65 11.64 -10.39
C ALA A 157 25.98 10.25 -9.82
N TRP A 158 25.61 9.14 -10.50
CA TRP A 158 25.71 7.79 -9.95
C TRP A 158 27.11 7.44 -9.43
N GLY A 159 28.17 7.74 -10.20
CA GLY A 159 29.55 7.45 -9.82
C GLY A 159 30.00 8.22 -8.58
N THR A 160 29.56 9.46 -8.44
CA THR A 160 29.98 10.38 -7.39
C THR A 160 29.32 10.09 -6.05
N ILE A 161 28.00 9.75 -6.07
CA ILE A 161 27.20 9.63 -4.84
C ILE A 161 26.96 8.19 -4.38
N GLN A 162 27.43 7.18 -5.13
CA GLN A 162 27.16 5.78 -4.84
C GLN A 162 27.60 5.35 -3.43
N SER A 163 28.72 5.89 -2.92
CA SER A 163 29.21 5.64 -1.58
C SER A 163 28.42 6.35 -0.47
N LYS A 164 27.59 7.34 -0.84
CA LYS A 164 26.71 8.09 0.07
C LYS A 164 25.30 7.54 0.12
N LEU A 165 24.97 6.51 -0.70
CA LEU A 165 23.64 5.94 -0.73
C LEU A 165 23.36 5.04 0.48
N VAL A 166 22.30 5.35 1.21
CA VAL A 166 21.70 4.46 2.20
C VAL A 166 20.42 3.86 1.63
N ARG A 167 20.23 2.55 1.83
CA ARG A 167 19.12 1.81 1.20
C ARG A 167 18.11 1.32 2.23
N GLY A 168 16.88 1.82 2.11
CA GLY A 168 15.72 1.26 2.80
C GLY A 168 15.24 -0.03 2.11
N GLU A 169 14.73 -1.00 2.85
CA GLU A 169 14.09 -2.20 2.29
C GLU A 169 12.89 -1.83 1.40
N ASN A 170 12.19 -0.77 1.78
CA ASN A 170 11.03 -0.23 1.08
C ASN A 170 11.02 1.31 1.19
N ILE A 171 10.05 1.94 0.50
CA ILE A 171 9.99 3.41 0.44
C ILE A 171 9.57 4.05 1.77
N ALA A 172 8.84 3.34 2.65
CA ALA A 172 8.50 3.87 3.98
C ALA A 172 9.74 3.96 4.88
N GLN A 173 10.63 2.97 4.85
CA GLN A 173 11.90 3.02 5.58
C GLN A 173 12.80 4.14 5.02
N THR A 174 12.81 4.34 3.70
CA THR A 174 13.53 5.43 3.06
C THR A 174 13.05 6.80 3.56
N TYR A 175 11.74 7.00 3.61
CA TYR A 175 11.14 8.20 4.20
C TYR A 175 11.59 8.40 5.67
N GLN A 176 11.55 7.33 6.47
CA GLN A 176 11.96 7.40 7.88
C GLN A 176 13.44 7.80 8.05
N PHE A 177 14.35 7.37 7.17
CA PHE A 177 15.75 7.79 7.24
C PHE A 177 15.90 9.30 7.08
N VAL A 178 15.11 9.91 6.22
CA VAL A 178 15.14 11.38 6.02
C VAL A 178 14.41 12.11 7.15
N ASP A 179 13.21 11.66 7.52
CA ASP A 179 12.40 12.32 8.55
C ASP A 179 13.07 12.31 9.94
N SER A 180 13.86 11.27 10.23
CA SER A 180 14.65 11.14 11.46
C SER A 180 16.03 11.80 11.40
N GLY A 181 16.44 12.40 10.25
CA GLY A 181 17.75 13.02 10.06
C GLY A 181 18.92 12.02 9.91
N ASN A 182 18.64 10.72 9.75
CA ASN A 182 19.68 9.73 9.45
C ASN A 182 20.21 9.83 8.02
N ALA A 183 19.46 10.47 7.12
CA ALA A 183 19.91 10.94 5.82
C ALA A 183 19.42 12.38 5.62
N GLU A 184 20.25 13.22 5.02
CA GLU A 184 19.89 14.61 4.75
C GLU A 184 18.87 14.73 3.63
N LEU A 185 18.97 13.85 2.64
CA LEU A 185 18.15 13.81 1.44
C LEU A 185 17.61 12.39 1.22
N GLY A 186 16.50 12.28 0.51
CA GLY A 186 16.02 10.98 0.05
C GLY A 186 15.04 11.08 -1.10
N PHE A 187 15.08 10.07 -1.96
CA PHE A 187 14.03 9.87 -2.95
C PHE A 187 12.88 9.11 -2.30
N VAL A 188 11.72 9.78 -2.21
CA VAL A 188 10.51 9.25 -1.56
C VAL A 188 9.29 9.38 -2.49
N ALA A 189 8.17 8.76 -2.13
CA ALA A 189 6.93 8.97 -2.86
C ALA A 189 6.31 10.33 -2.48
N TYR A 190 5.79 11.06 -3.45
CA TYR A 190 5.11 12.32 -3.21
C TYR A 190 3.99 12.19 -2.18
N SER A 191 3.25 11.08 -2.22
CA SER A 191 2.19 10.72 -1.27
C SER A 191 2.65 10.62 0.19
N GLN A 192 3.95 10.44 0.46
CA GLN A 192 4.47 10.34 1.82
C GLN A 192 4.74 11.70 2.45
N ILE A 193 4.98 12.72 1.66
CA ILE A 193 5.28 14.08 2.13
C ILE A 193 4.07 15.01 2.06
N LEU A 194 3.09 14.71 1.21
CA LEU A 194 1.86 15.47 1.07
C LEU A 194 0.94 15.21 2.27
N LYS A 195 0.65 16.25 3.05
CA LYS A 195 -0.33 16.19 4.13
C LYS A 195 -1.73 16.48 3.59
N ALA A 196 -2.77 16.03 4.31
CA ALA A 196 -4.16 16.33 3.99
C ALA A 196 -4.46 17.85 3.87
N SER A 197 -3.66 18.70 4.55
CA SER A 197 -3.74 20.16 4.44
C SER A 197 -3.08 20.72 3.16
N GLY A 198 -2.48 19.89 2.33
CA GLY A 198 -1.63 20.30 1.20
C GLY A 198 -0.23 20.80 1.60
N ALA A 199 0.07 20.93 2.90
CA ALA A 199 1.37 21.37 3.38
C ALA A 199 2.43 20.27 3.28
N ILE A 200 3.64 20.64 2.89
CA ILE A 200 4.82 19.79 2.86
C ILE A 200 5.85 20.34 3.84
N LYS A 201 6.42 19.47 4.69
CA LYS A 201 7.51 19.82 5.61
C LYS A 201 8.84 19.81 4.85
N GLY A 202 9.68 20.81 5.12
CA GLY A 202 11.02 20.90 4.53
C GLY A 202 11.01 21.37 3.07
N SER A 203 11.96 20.90 2.30
CA SER A 203 12.10 21.24 0.88
C SER A 203 12.07 20.00 -0.01
N TYR A 204 11.60 20.13 -1.24
CA TYR A 204 11.52 19.02 -2.17
C TYR A 204 11.65 19.48 -3.62
N TRP A 205 12.06 18.57 -4.47
CA TRP A 205 12.01 18.66 -5.91
C TRP A 205 11.08 17.57 -6.45
N LEU A 206 9.99 17.97 -7.10
CA LEU A 206 9.14 17.04 -7.85
C LEU A 206 9.89 16.61 -9.10
N VAL A 207 10.28 15.35 -9.16
CA VAL A 207 11.10 14.85 -10.26
C VAL A 207 10.28 14.80 -11.56
N PRO A 208 10.77 15.41 -12.64
CA PRO A 208 10.13 15.32 -13.96
C PRO A 208 9.98 13.86 -14.42
N GLU A 209 8.81 13.52 -14.94
CA GLU A 209 8.45 12.14 -15.33
C GLU A 209 9.32 11.57 -16.46
N ASN A 210 10.00 12.41 -17.24
CA ASN A 210 10.92 11.98 -18.28
C ASN A 210 12.29 11.52 -17.76
N LEU A 211 12.58 11.66 -16.47
CA LEU A 211 13.82 11.21 -15.84
C LEU A 211 13.77 9.79 -15.26
N TYR A 212 12.59 9.17 -15.22
CA TYR A 212 12.41 7.82 -14.73
C TYR A 212 11.24 7.11 -15.43
N SER A 213 11.26 5.79 -15.40
CA SER A 213 10.16 4.97 -15.92
C SER A 213 8.87 5.18 -15.13
N PRO A 214 7.69 5.28 -15.77
CA PRO A 214 6.43 5.49 -15.08
C PRO A 214 6.19 4.48 -13.94
N ILE A 215 5.78 4.98 -12.79
CA ILE A 215 5.47 4.14 -11.62
C ILE A 215 3.97 3.78 -11.69
N GLU A 216 3.62 2.92 -12.65
CA GLU A 216 2.26 2.38 -12.80
C GLU A 216 1.99 1.33 -11.74
N GLN A 217 1.08 1.63 -10.82
CA GLN A 217 0.76 0.76 -9.70
C GLN A 217 -0.47 -0.07 -10.02
N GLN A 218 -0.33 -1.40 -9.89
CA GLN A 218 -1.40 -2.32 -10.24
C GLN A 218 -1.85 -3.17 -9.06
N ALA A 219 -3.18 -3.41 -9.01
CA ALA A 219 -3.80 -4.34 -8.08
C ALA A 219 -4.20 -5.64 -8.78
N VAL A 220 -4.19 -6.73 -8.01
CA VAL A 220 -4.65 -8.06 -8.44
C VAL A 220 -5.38 -8.79 -7.32
N LEU A 221 -6.36 -9.60 -7.69
CA LEU A 221 -7.03 -10.57 -6.83
C LEU A 221 -6.24 -11.88 -6.85
N LEU A 222 -5.79 -12.34 -5.68
CA LEU A 222 -5.00 -13.55 -5.52
C LEU A 222 -5.87 -14.76 -5.16
N LYS A 223 -6.98 -14.51 -4.45
CA LYS A 223 -7.96 -15.51 -4.07
C LYS A 223 -9.36 -15.02 -4.34
N ASN A 224 -10.14 -15.91 -4.96
CA ASN A 224 -11.54 -15.64 -5.27
C ASN A 224 -12.42 -15.79 -4.02
N ASN A 225 -12.52 -14.73 -3.21
CA ASN A 225 -13.53 -14.62 -2.17
C ASN A 225 -14.40 -13.37 -2.37
N GLU A 226 -15.59 -13.37 -1.81
CA GLU A 226 -16.59 -12.32 -2.02
C GLU A 226 -16.12 -10.98 -1.45
N ALA A 227 -15.59 -10.96 -0.24
CA ALA A 227 -15.11 -9.76 0.43
C ALA A 227 -13.98 -9.07 -0.36
N ALA A 228 -12.99 -9.85 -0.83
CA ALA A 228 -11.87 -9.31 -1.63
C ALA A 228 -12.34 -8.76 -2.98
N ARG A 229 -13.33 -9.41 -3.62
CA ARG A 229 -13.96 -8.87 -4.85
C ARG A 229 -14.69 -7.56 -4.58
N ALA A 230 -15.48 -7.50 -3.50
CA ALA A 230 -16.20 -6.30 -3.12
C ALA A 230 -15.23 -5.14 -2.87
N PHE A 231 -14.12 -5.38 -2.15
CA PHE A 231 -13.09 -4.36 -1.93
C PHE A 231 -12.43 -3.90 -3.24
N LEU A 232 -12.15 -4.83 -4.16
CA LEU A 232 -11.57 -4.49 -5.46
C LEU A 232 -12.51 -3.64 -6.33
N VAL A 233 -13.83 -3.91 -6.27
CA VAL A 233 -14.86 -3.11 -6.94
C VAL A 233 -14.93 -1.72 -6.32
N TYR A 234 -14.93 -1.62 -4.99
CA TYR A 234 -14.91 -0.33 -4.27
C TYR A 234 -13.70 0.53 -4.66
N VAL A 235 -12.49 -0.05 -4.72
CA VAL A 235 -11.27 0.71 -5.10
C VAL A 235 -11.34 1.30 -6.51
N LYS A 236 -12.23 0.78 -7.38
CA LYS A 236 -12.48 1.32 -8.73
C LYS A 236 -13.58 2.37 -8.78
N SER A 237 -14.26 2.66 -7.68
CA SER A 237 -15.32 3.67 -7.62
C SER A 237 -14.75 5.10 -7.73
N ASP A 238 -15.57 6.04 -8.16
CA ASP A 238 -15.18 7.46 -8.24
C ASP A 238 -14.76 8.01 -6.86
N GLU A 239 -15.46 7.62 -5.80
CA GLU A 239 -15.15 7.99 -4.42
C GLU A 239 -13.74 7.52 -4.01
N ALA A 240 -13.39 6.26 -4.30
CA ALA A 240 -12.06 5.73 -4.03
C ALA A 240 -10.98 6.42 -4.87
N LEU A 241 -11.28 6.76 -6.14
CA LEU A 241 -10.37 7.51 -7.01
C LEU A 241 -10.10 8.92 -6.49
N GLU A 242 -11.12 9.62 -5.96
CA GLU A 242 -10.95 10.94 -5.30
C GLU A 242 -10.03 10.83 -4.07
N ILE A 243 -10.21 9.80 -3.25
CA ILE A 243 -9.30 9.54 -2.12
C ILE A 243 -7.87 9.32 -2.63
N ILE A 244 -7.65 8.49 -3.63
CA ILE A 244 -6.33 8.21 -4.19
C ILE A 244 -5.68 9.50 -4.71
N GLN A 245 -6.43 10.33 -5.44
CA GLN A 245 -5.96 11.62 -5.96
C GLN A 245 -5.59 12.60 -4.85
N SER A 246 -6.33 12.61 -3.74
CA SER A 246 -6.05 13.49 -2.59
C SER A 246 -4.69 13.23 -1.95
N PHE A 247 -4.15 12.01 -2.11
CA PHE A 247 -2.79 11.64 -1.73
C PHE A 247 -1.73 11.97 -2.79
N GLY A 248 -2.10 12.70 -3.86
CA GLY A 248 -1.17 13.17 -4.89
C GLY A 248 -0.83 12.14 -5.98
N TYR A 249 -1.54 11.02 -6.03
CA TYR A 249 -1.40 10.06 -7.13
C TYR A 249 -2.06 10.56 -8.41
N GLY A 250 -1.48 10.19 -9.56
CA GLY A 250 -2.21 10.22 -10.81
C GLY A 250 -3.17 9.03 -10.90
N VAL A 251 -4.29 9.19 -11.57
CA VAL A 251 -5.23 8.12 -11.90
C VAL A 251 -5.45 8.08 -13.40
N ARG A 252 -5.71 6.89 -13.95
CA ARG A 252 -6.21 6.72 -15.32
C ARG A 252 -7.66 6.27 -15.20
N TYR A 253 -8.56 7.07 -15.70
CA TYR A 253 -9.94 6.62 -15.91
C TYR A 253 -9.91 5.54 -16.99
N VAL A 254 -10.38 4.35 -16.66
CA VAL A 254 -10.60 3.29 -17.67
C VAL A 254 -11.94 3.62 -18.30
N GLU A 255 -11.90 4.03 -19.59
CA GLU A 255 -13.10 4.15 -20.43
C GLU A 255 -13.73 2.77 -20.67
#